data_967f1721106904e12ed207637b4e98c2
#
_entry.id   967f1721106904e12ed207637b4e98c2
#
_cell.length_a   1.000
_cell.length_b   1.000
_cell.length_c   1.000
_cell.angle_alpha   90.00
_cell.angle_beta   90.00
_cell.angle_gamma   90.00
#
_symmetry.space_group_name_H-M   'P 1'
#
loop_
_entity.id
_entity.type
_entity.pdbx_description
1 polymer ?
#
loop_
_entity_poly.entity_id
_entity_poly.type
_entity_poly.pdbx_seq_one_letter_code
_entity_poly.pdbx_strand_id
1 'polypeptide(L)'
;MSTPVRSRRPRSFVPLTALLAATGLVLTACGGSSSSDSAEGKTITLTEMDYYNTEPLHSALPKQLKQCGDKAGVTVKRQVVPELRTKLMQLAGSRAIPDLVLLDNPDLQQLAATGALADLGAAGLSTDGLYPNIVAAGQYQGKLYGVAPGVNQLALYYNTAMFKKAGVQPPRTWDELRTAAKKLTDGEKVRGIGFAVPATEEGSFQFESFFFSSGASLKKLDSPQAVAALQLLKDLVASGAAPKDVLSWTQANVEEQFANGSLAMMVNGPWQLPQLQKAGMKDFGVVPVPAPAGGTSSSALGGEVWAAGNNGDKARKAAEVIRCMVAKDNSLAWAKLTNYVPSDESAAAELASSVPEMKTFVKTIGSAKGRTAELGADYPKYSQAMWTAVQAALSSGKSPAAALTEAQREATR
;
A
#
# COMPACT_ATOMS: atom_id res chain seq x y z
N MET A 1 -20.46 -41.02 42.57
CA MET A 1 -19.48 -41.53 43.56
C MET A 1 -18.34 -40.51 43.56
N SER A 2 -18.38 -39.77 44.53
CA SER A 2 -17.48 -39.46 45.67
C SER A 2 -16.57 -38.26 45.35
N THR A 3 -16.98 -37.09 45.80
CA THR A 3 -16.17 -36.07 46.45
C THR A 3 -15.62 -36.62 47.79
N PRO A 4 -14.76 -35.96 48.60
CA PRO A 4 -14.34 -34.54 48.64
C PRO A 4 -12.92 -34.30 49.26
N VAL A 5 -12.70 -33.02 49.68
CA VAL A 5 -12.06 -32.44 50.90
C VAL A 5 -10.70 -31.78 50.76
N ARG A 6 -10.68 -30.45 50.76
CA ARG A 6 -10.30 -29.45 51.83
C ARG A 6 -8.91 -29.57 52.47
N SER A 7 -8.15 -28.48 52.43
CA SER A 7 -7.65 -27.79 53.66
C SER A 7 -6.97 -26.45 53.33
N ARG A 8 -7.25 -25.55 53.98
CA ARG A 8 -7.14 -24.25 54.63
C ARG A 8 -5.76 -24.01 55.30
N ARG A 9 -5.17 -22.83 54.94
CA ARG A 9 -4.56 -21.72 55.75
C ARG A 9 -3.47 -22.07 56.78
N PRO A 10 -2.58 -21.08 57.22
CA PRO A 10 -2.90 -19.69 57.55
C PRO A 10 -1.86 -18.60 57.18
N ARG A 11 -2.28 -17.37 57.43
CA ARG A 11 -1.57 -16.09 57.44
C ARG A 11 -0.49 -16.03 58.55
N SER A 12 0.59 -15.25 58.29
CA SER A 12 1.38 -14.66 59.38
C SER A 12 1.70 -13.20 59.02
N PHE A 13 1.20 -12.31 59.84
CA PHE A 13 1.60 -10.91 60.00
C PHE A 13 2.76 -10.85 60.99
N VAL A 14 3.77 -10.01 60.82
CA VAL A 14 4.56 -9.39 61.87
C VAL A 14 5.20 -8.09 61.36
N PRO A 15 5.49 -7.08 62.24
CA PRO A 15 5.26 -5.68 61.91
C PRO A 15 6.53 -4.80 61.77
N LEU A 16 6.24 -3.57 61.41
CA LEU A 16 6.93 -2.30 61.53
C LEU A 16 8.00 -2.19 62.67
N THR A 17 9.19 -1.70 62.33
CA THR A 17 10.01 -0.89 63.26
C THR A 17 10.70 0.24 62.48
N ALA A 18 10.36 1.45 62.88
CA ALA A 18 11.00 2.69 62.52
C ALA A 18 12.27 2.89 63.35
N LEU A 19 13.33 3.41 62.69
CA LEU A 19 14.43 4.05 63.47
C LEU A 19 14.83 5.34 62.72
N LEU A 20 14.55 6.45 63.39
CA LEU A 20 15.10 7.78 63.12
C LEU A 20 16.53 7.81 63.70
N ALA A 21 17.47 8.38 62.95
CA ALA A 21 18.64 9.03 63.52
C ALA A 21 19.03 10.22 62.63
N ALA A 22 19.00 11.35 63.23
CA ALA A 22 19.35 12.66 62.70
C ALA A 22 20.85 12.95 62.88
N THR A 23 21.28 14.02 62.24
CA THR A 23 22.44 14.92 62.43
C THR A 23 23.69 14.73 61.61
N GLY A 24 24.05 15.86 61.00
CA GLY A 24 25.40 16.14 60.51
C GLY A 24 25.43 17.18 59.36
N LEU A 25 25.14 18.48 59.65
CA LEU A 25 25.56 19.59 58.82
C LEU A 25 27.09 19.72 58.86
N VAL A 26 27.75 19.71 57.70
CA VAL A 26 29.05 20.35 57.51
C VAL A 26 28.96 21.22 56.26
N LEU A 27 28.92 22.52 56.48
CA LEU A 27 29.19 23.55 55.46
C LEU A 27 30.70 23.62 55.24
N THR A 28 31.15 23.38 54.02
CA THR A 28 32.44 23.91 53.53
C THR A 28 32.20 24.53 52.18
N ALA A 29 32.17 25.85 52.17
CA ALA A 29 32.34 26.67 50.98
C ALA A 29 33.79 26.66 50.60
N CYS A 30 34.10 26.45 49.29
CA CYS A 30 35.09 27.20 48.51
C CYS A 30 35.32 26.58 47.14
N GLY A 31 35.36 27.42 46.14
CA GLY A 31 36.06 27.12 44.88
C GLY A 31 35.18 27.03 43.67
N GLY A 32 34.91 28.18 43.04
CA GLY A 32 34.36 28.25 41.70
C GLY A 32 35.28 27.57 40.68
N SER A 33 34.71 26.67 39.94
CA SER A 33 35.12 26.32 38.59
C SER A 33 33.85 26.22 37.78
N SER A 34 33.60 27.24 36.97
CA SER A 34 32.60 27.21 35.94
C SER A 34 33.00 26.14 34.92
N SER A 35 32.67 24.90 35.20
CA SER A 35 32.53 23.89 34.16
C SER A 35 31.23 24.24 33.44
N SER A 36 31.37 24.82 32.27
CA SER A 36 30.32 24.83 31.26
C SER A 36 29.97 23.35 30.97
N ASP A 37 29.00 22.80 31.73
CA ASP A 37 28.27 21.61 31.31
C ASP A 37 27.58 22.04 30.00
N SER A 38 28.28 21.78 28.88
CA SER A 38 27.64 21.61 27.62
C SER A 38 26.59 20.54 27.84
N ALA A 39 25.35 20.94 27.99
CA ALA A 39 24.22 20.03 27.89
C ALA A 39 24.36 19.31 26.56
N GLU A 40 24.99 18.15 26.55
CA GLU A 40 24.84 17.18 25.46
C GLU A 40 23.36 16.94 25.34
N GLY A 41 22.72 17.66 24.43
CA GLY A 41 21.30 17.53 24.14
C GLY A 41 21.02 16.08 23.80
N LYS A 42 20.25 15.37 24.64
CA LYS A 42 19.84 13.99 24.38
C LYS A 42 19.25 13.94 22.98
N THR A 43 19.91 13.25 22.05
CA THR A 43 19.42 13.04 20.70
C THR A 43 18.00 12.48 20.75
N ILE A 44 17.04 13.18 20.14
CA ILE A 44 15.65 12.74 20.07
C ILE A 44 15.61 11.39 19.36
N THR A 45 14.95 10.41 19.98
CA THR A 45 14.68 9.12 19.33
C THR A 45 13.24 9.09 18.86
N LEU A 46 13.07 8.85 17.56
CA LEU A 46 11.80 8.60 16.92
C LEU A 46 11.59 7.09 16.72
N THR A 47 10.36 6.64 16.94
CA THR A 47 9.93 5.28 16.60
C THR A 47 9.34 5.26 15.18
N GLU A 48 9.68 4.25 14.40
CA GLU A 48 9.15 4.04 13.05
C GLU A 48 8.51 2.66 12.97
N MET A 49 7.42 2.54 12.18
CA MET A 49 6.72 1.29 11.97
C MET A 49 6.32 1.14 10.51
N ASP A 50 6.67 -0.04 9.93
CA ASP A 50 6.35 -0.46 8.56
C ASP A 50 6.09 -1.97 8.50
N TYR A 51 5.79 -2.52 7.30
CA TYR A 51 5.55 -3.96 7.10
C TYR A 51 6.60 -4.65 6.22
N TYR A 52 7.65 -3.96 5.77
CA TYR A 52 8.63 -4.50 4.85
C TYR A 52 9.62 -5.45 5.54
N ASN A 53 9.30 -6.74 5.49
CA ASN A 53 10.08 -7.83 6.10
C ASN A 53 10.91 -8.64 5.08
N THR A 54 10.88 -8.27 3.79
CA THR A 54 11.58 -8.97 2.70
C THR A 54 12.54 -8.04 1.97
N GLU A 55 13.54 -8.64 1.30
CA GLU A 55 14.48 -7.90 0.46
C GLU A 55 13.82 -7.39 -0.83
N PRO A 56 14.27 -6.26 -1.40
CA PRO A 56 15.42 -5.44 -0.96
C PRO A 56 15.12 -4.41 0.12
N LEU A 57 13.84 -4.15 0.42
CA LEU A 57 13.44 -3.07 1.33
C LEU A 57 13.78 -3.35 2.79
N HIS A 58 13.78 -4.62 3.20
CA HIS A 58 14.18 -5.00 4.56
C HIS A 58 15.55 -4.45 4.95
N SER A 59 16.53 -4.52 4.05
CA SER A 59 17.90 -4.03 4.28
C SER A 59 18.12 -2.57 3.85
N ALA A 60 17.37 -2.06 2.87
CA ALA A 60 17.58 -0.71 2.34
C ALA A 60 16.94 0.38 3.21
N LEU A 61 15.73 0.12 3.71
CA LEU A 61 14.96 1.10 4.47
C LEU A 61 15.66 1.59 5.76
N PRO A 62 16.28 0.71 6.58
CA PRO A 62 17.04 1.17 7.75
C PRO A 62 18.18 2.14 7.41
N LYS A 63 18.83 1.96 6.25
CA LYS A 63 19.93 2.83 5.80
C LYS A 63 19.40 4.21 5.42
N GLN A 64 18.27 4.29 4.69
CA GLN A 64 17.62 5.55 4.35
C GLN A 64 17.10 6.28 5.59
N LEU A 65 16.45 5.56 6.50
CA LEU A 65 15.97 6.10 7.79
C LEU A 65 17.14 6.67 8.62
N LYS A 66 18.27 5.95 8.70
CA LYS A 66 19.45 6.45 9.37
C LYS A 66 19.98 7.72 8.71
N GLN A 67 20.15 7.74 7.39
CA GLN A 67 20.63 8.90 6.66
C GLN A 67 19.75 10.13 6.87
N CYS A 68 18.42 9.95 6.78
CA CYS A 68 17.47 11.04 6.97
C CYS A 68 17.31 11.45 8.43
N GLY A 69 17.46 10.51 9.35
CA GLY A 69 17.51 10.79 10.79
C GLY A 69 18.74 11.62 11.18
N ASP A 70 19.92 11.27 10.68
CA ASP A 70 21.16 12.02 10.90
C ASP A 70 21.01 13.47 10.40
N LYS A 71 20.40 13.69 9.20
CA LYS A 71 20.12 15.02 8.65
C LYS A 71 19.15 15.84 9.52
N ALA A 72 18.19 15.18 10.14
CA ALA A 72 17.21 15.81 11.04
C ALA A 72 17.72 15.95 12.50
N GLY A 73 18.92 15.42 12.81
CA GLY A 73 19.48 15.40 14.16
C GLY A 73 18.74 14.46 15.12
N VAL A 74 18.21 13.34 14.62
CA VAL A 74 17.46 12.35 15.40
C VAL A 74 17.95 10.93 15.12
N THR A 75 17.68 10.02 16.07
CA THR A 75 17.82 8.58 15.86
C THR A 75 16.46 8.00 15.53
N VAL A 76 16.36 7.17 14.47
CA VAL A 76 15.12 6.47 14.12
C VAL A 76 15.24 4.99 14.50
N LYS A 77 14.31 4.50 15.32
CA LYS A 77 14.18 3.08 15.70
C LYS A 77 13.05 2.44 14.91
N ARG A 78 13.40 1.61 13.93
CA ARG A 78 12.48 0.89 13.06
C ARG A 78 11.88 -0.34 13.74
N GLN A 79 10.59 -0.58 13.53
CA GLN A 79 9.87 -1.79 13.90
C GLN A 79 9.07 -2.32 12.72
N VAL A 80 9.35 -3.54 12.30
CA VAL A 80 8.58 -4.22 11.23
C VAL A 80 7.40 -4.96 11.82
N VAL A 81 6.20 -4.70 11.29
CA VAL A 81 4.93 -5.30 11.75
C VAL A 81 4.14 -5.79 10.54
N PRO A 82 4.07 -7.10 10.27
CA PRO A 82 3.35 -7.64 9.10
C PRO A 82 1.88 -7.19 9.03
N GLU A 83 1.16 -7.23 10.17
CA GLU A 83 -0.24 -6.80 10.28
C GLU A 83 -0.34 -5.31 10.66
N LEU A 84 0.37 -4.46 9.92
CA LEU A 84 0.57 -3.04 10.25
C LEU A 84 -0.74 -2.30 10.43
N ARG A 85 -1.69 -2.43 9.49
CA ARG A 85 -2.99 -1.75 9.54
C ARG A 85 -3.73 -2.01 10.86
N THR A 86 -3.88 -3.29 11.22
CA THR A 86 -4.55 -3.69 12.47
C THR A 86 -3.85 -3.09 13.68
N LYS A 87 -2.51 -3.14 13.69
CA LYS A 87 -1.69 -2.59 14.77
C LYS A 87 -1.84 -1.08 14.89
N LEU A 88 -1.81 -0.34 13.77
CA LEU A 88 -1.94 1.12 13.79
C LEU A 88 -3.32 1.57 14.27
N MET A 89 -4.40 0.88 13.87
CA MET A 89 -5.75 1.19 14.34
C MET A 89 -5.88 1.00 15.85
N GLN A 90 -5.28 -0.06 16.42
CA GLN A 90 -5.24 -0.28 17.87
C GLN A 90 -4.45 0.83 18.58
N LEU A 91 -3.28 1.21 18.05
CA LEU A 91 -2.42 2.24 18.62
C LEU A 91 -3.05 3.64 18.52
N ALA A 92 -3.76 3.94 17.45
CA ALA A 92 -4.51 5.19 17.30
C ALA A 92 -5.58 5.34 18.40
N GLY A 93 -6.33 4.27 18.67
CA GLY A 93 -7.33 4.25 19.75
C GLY A 93 -6.74 4.49 21.14
N SER A 94 -5.49 4.11 21.39
CA SER A 94 -4.77 4.32 22.65
C SER A 94 -3.86 5.55 22.67
N ARG A 95 -3.84 6.37 21.60
CA ARG A 95 -2.95 7.53 21.42
C ARG A 95 -1.47 7.18 21.54
N ALA A 96 -1.09 5.99 21.07
CA ALA A 96 0.28 5.46 21.13
C ALA A 96 0.84 5.21 19.72
N ILE A 97 0.43 6.03 18.74
CA ILE A 97 0.89 5.91 17.36
C ILE A 97 2.42 6.14 17.29
N PRO A 98 3.18 5.41 16.45
CA PRO A 98 4.59 5.67 16.22
C PRO A 98 4.85 7.09 15.71
N ASP A 99 6.08 7.59 15.91
CA ASP A 99 6.47 8.92 15.46
C ASP A 99 6.53 9.02 13.92
N LEU A 100 6.90 7.91 13.26
CA LEU A 100 6.92 7.73 11.80
C LEU A 100 6.18 6.45 11.43
N VAL A 101 5.45 6.47 10.35
CA VAL A 101 4.75 5.30 9.80
C VAL A 101 4.89 5.28 8.28
N LEU A 102 5.24 4.13 7.71
CA LEU A 102 5.12 3.88 6.27
C LEU A 102 3.99 2.87 6.07
N LEU A 103 2.83 3.33 5.60
CA LEU A 103 1.59 2.55 5.49
C LEU A 103 1.00 2.60 4.08
N ASP A 104 0.20 1.60 3.72
CA ASP A 104 -0.52 1.60 2.43
C ASP A 104 -1.47 2.81 2.36
N ASN A 105 -1.51 3.46 1.21
CA ASN A 105 -2.22 4.73 1.04
C ASN A 105 -3.72 4.69 1.36
N PRO A 106 -4.49 3.60 1.16
CA PRO A 106 -5.92 3.57 1.49
C PRO A 106 -6.19 3.59 3.00
N ASP A 107 -5.21 3.27 3.83
CA ASP A 107 -5.36 3.27 5.29
C ASP A 107 -5.15 4.65 5.91
N LEU A 108 -4.48 5.56 5.19
CA LEU A 108 -4.10 6.88 5.68
C LEU A 108 -5.30 7.68 6.18
N GLN A 109 -6.36 7.79 5.36
CA GLN A 109 -7.48 8.66 5.67
C GLN A 109 -8.30 8.16 6.87
N GLN A 110 -8.45 6.84 7.01
CA GLN A 110 -9.07 6.26 8.19
C GLN A 110 -8.27 6.57 9.47
N LEU A 111 -6.94 6.47 9.38
CA LEU A 111 -6.06 6.78 10.49
C LEU A 111 -6.05 8.29 10.80
N ALA A 112 -6.03 9.16 9.78
CA ALA A 112 -6.11 10.61 9.94
C ALA A 112 -7.44 11.04 10.62
N ALA A 113 -8.55 10.37 10.30
CA ALA A 113 -9.86 10.63 10.90
C ALA A 113 -9.89 10.41 12.42
N THR A 114 -9.00 9.58 12.97
CA THR A 114 -8.87 9.39 14.43
C THR A 114 -8.16 10.55 15.14
N GLY A 115 -7.52 11.47 14.39
CA GLY A 115 -6.67 12.54 14.94
C GLY A 115 -5.29 12.06 15.39
N ALA A 116 -4.91 10.81 15.09
CA ALA A 116 -3.63 10.23 15.49
C ALA A 116 -2.45 10.72 14.65
N LEU A 117 -2.68 11.24 13.44
CA LEU A 117 -1.64 11.74 12.54
C LEU A 117 -1.47 13.25 12.63
N ALA A 118 -0.25 13.71 12.40
CA ALA A 118 0.10 15.11 12.33
C ALA A 118 -0.15 15.68 10.93
N ASP A 119 -0.55 16.97 10.86
CA ASP A 119 -0.65 17.73 9.62
C ASP A 119 0.76 18.08 9.12
N LEU A 120 1.22 17.41 8.08
CA LEU A 120 2.55 17.60 7.50
C LEU A 120 2.67 18.96 6.79
N GLY A 121 1.56 19.49 6.23
CA GLY A 121 1.53 20.82 5.63
C GLY A 121 1.77 21.90 6.69
N ALA A 122 1.13 21.79 7.85
CA ALA A 122 1.38 22.67 8.99
C ALA A 122 2.81 22.54 9.54
N ALA A 123 3.45 21.36 9.37
CA ALA A 123 4.86 21.14 9.69
C ALA A 123 5.83 21.62 8.60
N GLY A 124 5.32 22.31 7.55
CA GLY A 124 6.10 22.94 6.48
C GLY A 124 6.61 21.99 5.41
N LEU A 125 5.93 20.84 5.18
CA LEU A 125 6.26 19.93 4.09
C LEU A 125 5.64 20.44 2.79
N SER A 126 6.50 20.75 1.77
CA SER A 126 6.04 21.13 0.43
C SER A 126 5.71 19.90 -0.41
N THR A 127 4.74 20.07 -1.31
CA THR A 127 4.35 19.09 -2.33
C THR A 127 4.63 19.55 -3.75
N ASP A 128 5.43 20.62 -3.91
CA ASP A 128 5.81 21.15 -5.21
C ASP A 128 6.55 20.12 -6.05
N GLY A 129 6.19 20.01 -7.32
CA GLY A 129 6.76 19.04 -8.27
C GLY A 129 6.25 17.62 -8.15
N LEU A 130 5.32 17.34 -7.23
CA LEU A 130 4.68 16.04 -7.09
C LEU A 130 3.40 15.96 -7.94
N TYR A 131 3.08 14.76 -8.44
CA TYR A 131 1.81 14.52 -9.14
C TYR A 131 0.60 14.89 -8.28
N PRO A 132 -0.36 15.70 -8.77
CA PRO A 132 -1.51 16.17 -7.98
C PRO A 132 -2.40 15.06 -7.41
N ASN A 133 -2.60 13.97 -8.16
CA ASN A 133 -3.38 12.81 -7.69
C ASN A 133 -2.68 12.04 -6.57
N ILE A 134 -1.34 12.04 -6.55
CA ILE A 134 -0.54 11.43 -5.48
C ILE A 134 -0.63 12.27 -4.22
N VAL A 135 -0.52 13.60 -4.35
CA VAL A 135 -0.72 14.53 -3.23
C VAL A 135 -2.13 14.37 -2.65
N ALA A 136 -3.15 14.29 -3.50
CA ALA A 136 -4.54 14.11 -3.07
C ALA A 136 -4.75 12.82 -2.27
N ALA A 137 -4.05 11.72 -2.61
CA ALA A 137 -4.11 10.46 -1.85
C ALA A 137 -3.52 10.60 -0.42
N GLY A 138 -2.62 11.56 -0.21
CA GLY A 138 -2.05 11.91 1.10
C GLY A 138 -2.87 12.88 1.92
N GLN A 139 -4.02 13.36 1.41
CA GLN A 139 -4.84 14.38 2.05
C GLN A 139 -6.10 13.79 2.69
N TYR A 140 -6.52 14.40 3.79
CA TYR A 140 -7.82 14.19 4.43
C TYR A 140 -8.38 15.52 4.90
N GLN A 141 -9.63 15.85 4.52
CA GLN A 141 -10.30 17.12 4.85
C GLN A 141 -9.45 18.37 4.54
N GLY A 142 -8.77 18.36 3.39
CA GLY A 142 -7.96 19.47 2.91
C GLY A 142 -6.59 19.65 3.60
N LYS A 143 -6.19 18.74 4.49
CA LYS A 143 -4.90 18.72 5.18
C LYS A 143 -4.03 17.59 4.69
N LEU A 144 -2.71 17.80 4.68
CA LEU A 144 -1.73 16.80 4.25
C LEU A 144 -1.29 15.95 5.44
N TYR A 145 -1.59 14.65 5.42
CA TYR A 145 -1.22 13.70 6.46
C TYR A 145 -0.17 12.68 6.02
N GLY A 146 0.02 12.51 4.72
CA GLY A 146 1.01 11.58 4.19
C GLY A 146 1.58 12.03 2.86
N VAL A 147 2.80 11.57 2.56
CA VAL A 147 3.47 11.79 1.26
C VAL A 147 4.15 10.50 0.84
N ALA A 148 3.91 10.09 -0.39
CA ALA A 148 4.51 8.89 -0.96
C ALA A 148 5.92 9.18 -1.48
N PRO A 149 6.92 8.30 -1.23
CA PRO A 149 8.22 8.38 -1.90
C PRO A 149 8.14 7.94 -3.38
N GLY A 150 7.18 7.10 -3.68
CA GLY A 150 6.81 6.59 -4.98
C GLY A 150 5.49 5.84 -4.89
N VAL A 151 4.85 5.65 -6.03
CA VAL A 151 3.52 5.05 -6.16
C VAL A 151 3.50 4.00 -7.25
N ASN A 152 2.47 3.19 -7.26
CA ASN A 152 2.28 2.16 -8.25
C ASN A 152 0.85 2.15 -8.79
N GLN A 153 0.66 1.38 -9.83
CA GLN A 153 -0.62 1.05 -10.44
C GLN A 153 -0.50 -0.24 -11.22
N LEU A 154 -1.62 -0.80 -11.65
CA LEU A 154 -1.62 -1.99 -12.47
C LEU A 154 -1.54 -1.66 -13.96
N ALA A 155 -0.96 -2.59 -14.72
CA ALA A 155 -0.92 -2.59 -16.17
C ALA A 155 -1.15 -4.01 -16.71
N LEU A 156 -1.38 -4.14 -18.01
CA LEU A 156 -1.47 -5.42 -18.69
C LEU A 156 -0.08 -5.78 -19.23
N TYR A 157 0.47 -6.88 -18.72
CA TYR A 157 1.64 -7.54 -19.29
C TYR A 157 1.20 -8.58 -20.32
N TYR A 158 1.96 -8.74 -21.38
CA TYR A 158 1.67 -9.73 -22.43
C TYR A 158 2.94 -10.41 -22.92
N ASN A 159 2.89 -11.69 -23.19
CA ASN A 159 4.00 -12.46 -23.75
C ASN A 159 4.12 -12.18 -25.26
N THR A 160 5.18 -11.46 -25.66
CA THR A 160 5.38 -11.00 -27.04
C THR A 160 5.56 -12.14 -28.02
N ALA A 161 6.19 -13.25 -27.60
CA ALA A 161 6.40 -14.43 -28.44
C ALA A 161 5.06 -15.15 -28.73
N MET A 162 4.20 -15.33 -27.71
CA MET A 162 2.87 -15.91 -27.90
C MET A 162 1.99 -15.03 -28.78
N PHE A 163 2.00 -13.72 -28.55
CA PHE A 163 1.24 -12.76 -29.37
C PHE A 163 1.67 -12.78 -30.83
N LYS A 164 2.99 -12.76 -31.09
CA LYS A 164 3.56 -12.87 -32.44
C LYS A 164 3.15 -14.17 -33.13
N LYS A 165 3.29 -15.31 -32.43
CA LYS A 165 2.89 -16.63 -32.95
C LYS A 165 1.41 -16.70 -33.32
N ALA A 166 0.55 -16.11 -32.51
CA ALA A 166 -0.90 -16.08 -32.74
C ALA A 166 -1.36 -14.98 -33.71
N GLY A 167 -0.48 -14.07 -34.12
CA GLY A 167 -0.86 -12.91 -34.96
C GLY A 167 -1.86 -11.99 -34.22
N VAL A 168 -1.66 -11.74 -32.93
CA VAL A 168 -2.53 -10.89 -32.08
C VAL A 168 -1.78 -9.64 -31.69
N GLN A 169 -2.47 -8.50 -31.66
CA GLN A 169 -1.93 -7.24 -31.12
C GLN A 169 -2.30 -7.08 -29.65
N PRO A 170 -1.50 -6.36 -28.85
CA PRO A 170 -1.84 -6.04 -27.46
C PRO A 170 -3.20 -5.31 -27.40
N PRO A 171 -4.15 -5.78 -26.57
CA PRO A 171 -5.50 -5.25 -26.53
C PRO A 171 -5.53 -3.85 -25.89
N ARG A 172 -6.36 -2.96 -26.44
CA ARG A 172 -6.65 -1.63 -25.94
C ARG A 172 -8.06 -1.51 -25.38
N THR A 173 -8.96 -2.38 -25.90
CA THR A 173 -10.36 -2.42 -25.50
C THR A 173 -10.72 -3.74 -24.85
N TRP A 174 -11.84 -3.76 -24.13
CA TRP A 174 -12.35 -4.99 -23.52
C TRP A 174 -12.71 -6.08 -24.53
N ASP A 175 -13.21 -5.70 -25.69
CA ASP A 175 -13.55 -6.66 -26.74
C ASP A 175 -12.29 -7.25 -27.38
N GLU A 176 -11.27 -6.41 -27.59
CA GLU A 176 -9.95 -6.90 -27.99
C GLU A 176 -9.33 -7.81 -26.92
N LEU A 177 -9.49 -7.48 -25.63
CA LEU A 177 -9.02 -8.31 -24.50
C LEU A 177 -9.70 -9.69 -24.50
N ARG A 178 -11.04 -9.74 -24.60
CA ARG A 178 -11.78 -11.02 -24.70
C ARG A 178 -11.31 -11.85 -25.88
N THR A 179 -11.17 -11.20 -27.05
CA THR A 179 -10.74 -11.85 -28.28
C THR A 179 -9.32 -12.39 -28.16
N ALA A 180 -8.38 -11.58 -27.68
CA ALA A 180 -6.99 -11.98 -27.47
C ALA A 180 -6.89 -13.11 -26.44
N ALA A 181 -7.54 -12.97 -25.29
CA ALA A 181 -7.52 -13.97 -24.23
C ALA A 181 -8.05 -15.32 -24.72
N LYS A 182 -9.18 -15.35 -25.42
CA LYS A 182 -9.75 -16.56 -26.02
C LYS A 182 -8.80 -17.17 -27.05
N LYS A 183 -8.23 -16.37 -27.95
CA LYS A 183 -7.35 -16.86 -29.03
C LYS A 183 -6.03 -17.42 -28.51
N LEU A 184 -5.52 -16.88 -27.40
CA LEU A 184 -4.26 -17.28 -26.78
C LEU A 184 -4.41 -18.43 -25.77
N THR A 185 -5.65 -18.83 -25.45
CA THR A 185 -5.91 -19.99 -24.59
C THR A 185 -5.67 -21.29 -25.36
N ASP A 186 -4.79 -22.17 -24.85
CA ASP A 186 -4.51 -23.48 -25.38
C ASP A 186 -4.84 -24.57 -24.33
N GLY A 187 -6.13 -24.89 -24.25
CA GLY A 187 -6.65 -25.85 -23.27
C GLY A 187 -6.31 -25.44 -21.83
N GLU A 188 -5.73 -26.38 -21.07
CA GLU A 188 -5.26 -26.13 -19.71
C GLU A 188 -3.78 -25.77 -19.63
N LYS A 189 -3.04 -25.87 -20.74
CA LYS A 189 -1.60 -25.58 -20.78
C LYS A 189 -1.30 -24.11 -20.71
N VAL A 190 -2.09 -23.29 -21.43
CA VAL A 190 -1.95 -21.83 -21.44
C VAL A 190 -3.32 -21.21 -21.27
N ARG A 191 -3.48 -20.36 -20.30
CA ARG A 191 -4.64 -19.48 -20.15
C ARG A 191 -4.33 -18.12 -20.79
N GLY A 192 -5.33 -17.52 -21.40
CA GLY A 192 -5.17 -16.25 -22.11
C GLY A 192 -4.81 -15.09 -21.19
N ILE A 193 -5.32 -15.09 -19.94
CA ILE A 193 -5.07 -14.03 -18.97
C ILE A 193 -5.15 -14.53 -17.53
N GLY A 194 -4.31 -13.97 -16.66
CA GLY A 194 -4.39 -14.10 -15.21
C GLY A 194 -4.51 -12.74 -14.52
N PHE A 195 -5.20 -12.73 -13.40
CA PHE A 195 -5.34 -11.60 -12.48
C PHE A 195 -5.59 -12.15 -11.07
N ALA A 196 -5.40 -11.32 -10.03
CA ALA A 196 -5.55 -11.75 -8.64
C ALA A 196 -6.78 -11.08 -8.01
N VAL A 197 -7.83 -11.85 -7.71
CA VAL A 197 -9.03 -11.31 -7.05
C VAL A 197 -9.39 -12.11 -5.78
N PRO A 198 -8.42 -12.32 -4.85
CA PRO A 198 -8.71 -12.96 -3.57
C PRO A 198 -9.68 -12.10 -2.73
N ALA A 199 -10.26 -12.69 -1.68
CA ALA A 199 -11.19 -12.00 -0.77
C ALA A 199 -10.45 -11.07 0.21
N THR A 200 -9.65 -10.13 -0.31
CA THR A 200 -8.84 -9.18 0.42
C THR A 200 -8.75 -7.83 -0.32
N GLU A 201 -8.13 -6.83 0.29
CA GLU A 201 -7.82 -5.54 -0.36
C GLU A 201 -7.07 -5.70 -1.69
N GLU A 202 -6.20 -6.71 -1.82
CA GLU A 202 -5.51 -7.03 -3.07
C GLU A 202 -6.50 -7.33 -4.20
N GLY A 203 -7.60 -8.04 -3.90
CA GLY A 203 -8.65 -8.34 -4.88
C GLY A 203 -9.43 -7.10 -5.32
N SER A 204 -9.73 -6.18 -4.38
CA SER A 204 -10.32 -4.89 -4.73
C SER A 204 -9.40 -4.07 -5.61
N PHE A 205 -8.14 -3.93 -5.24
CA PHE A 205 -7.13 -3.18 -5.99
C PHE A 205 -7.00 -3.69 -7.45
N GLN A 206 -7.03 -5.00 -7.64
CA GLN A 206 -7.02 -5.60 -8.97
C GLN A 206 -8.29 -5.29 -9.76
N PHE A 207 -9.47 -5.46 -9.15
CA PHE A 207 -10.75 -5.18 -9.81
C PHE A 207 -10.94 -3.70 -10.12
N GLU A 208 -10.48 -2.80 -9.25
CA GLU A 208 -10.58 -1.35 -9.42
C GLU A 208 -9.94 -0.84 -10.71
N SER A 209 -8.94 -1.53 -11.25
CA SER A 209 -8.37 -1.15 -12.54
C SER A 209 -9.36 -1.31 -13.71
N PHE A 210 -10.20 -2.31 -13.67
CA PHE A 210 -11.29 -2.49 -14.63
C PHE A 210 -12.48 -1.58 -14.29
N PHE A 211 -12.78 -1.46 -12.99
CA PHE A 211 -13.84 -0.62 -12.46
C PHE A 211 -13.65 0.86 -12.85
N PHE A 212 -12.48 1.43 -12.60
CA PHE A 212 -12.19 2.82 -12.96
C PHE A 212 -12.07 3.03 -14.47
N SER A 213 -11.53 2.05 -15.22
CA SER A 213 -11.51 2.10 -16.69
C SER A 213 -12.90 2.08 -17.31
N SER A 214 -13.92 1.57 -16.61
CA SER A 214 -15.32 1.64 -17.04
C SER A 214 -15.96 3.03 -16.86
N GLY A 215 -15.30 3.93 -16.13
CA GLY A 215 -15.89 5.20 -15.70
C GLY A 215 -16.79 5.08 -14.48
N ALA A 216 -16.74 3.95 -13.75
CA ALA A 216 -17.50 3.77 -12.51
C ALA A 216 -16.94 4.62 -11.37
N SER A 217 -17.80 4.96 -10.40
CA SER A 217 -17.49 5.67 -9.17
C SER A 217 -17.67 4.76 -7.96
N LEU A 218 -16.75 4.83 -7.00
CA LEU A 218 -16.84 4.08 -5.75
C LEU A 218 -18.07 4.44 -4.92
N LYS A 219 -18.65 5.63 -5.11
CA LYS A 219 -19.92 6.04 -4.46
C LYS A 219 -21.11 5.22 -4.95
N LYS A 220 -21.01 4.56 -6.11
CA LYS A 220 -22.09 3.78 -6.71
C LYS A 220 -21.58 2.47 -7.29
N LEU A 221 -21.36 1.49 -6.42
CA LEU A 221 -20.83 0.17 -6.77
C LEU A 221 -21.75 -0.60 -7.74
N ASP A 222 -23.07 -0.34 -7.74
CA ASP A 222 -24.06 -0.99 -8.57
C ASP A 222 -24.39 -0.24 -9.88
N SER A 223 -23.53 0.69 -10.29
CA SER A 223 -23.69 1.41 -11.56
C SER A 223 -23.59 0.45 -12.75
N PRO A 224 -24.24 0.76 -13.91
CA PRO A 224 -24.11 -0.05 -15.13
C PRO A 224 -22.65 -0.25 -15.55
N GLN A 225 -21.79 0.75 -15.35
CA GLN A 225 -20.36 0.71 -15.64
C GLN A 225 -19.65 -0.32 -14.75
N ALA A 226 -19.92 -0.29 -13.44
CA ALA A 226 -19.37 -1.27 -12.49
C ALA A 226 -19.82 -2.70 -12.80
N VAL A 227 -21.11 -2.86 -13.14
CA VAL A 227 -21.68 -4.15 -13.57
C VAL A 227 -20.96 -4.66 -14.82
N ALA A 228 -20.71 -3.80 -15.82
CA ALA A 228 -20.01 -4.18 -17.03
C ALA A 228 -18.55 -4.60 -16.74
N ALA A 229 -17.86 -3.93 -15.81
CA ALA A 229 -16.51 -4.30 -15.39
C ALA A 229 -16.47 -5.68 -14.73
N LEU A 230 -17.40 -5.98 -13.82
CA LEU A 230 -17.47 -7.28 -13.19
C LEU A 230 -17.93 -8.37 -14.17
N GLN A 231 -18.80 -8.03 -15.14
CA GLN A 231 -19.20 -8.96 -16.19
C GLN A 231 -18.01 -9.35 -17.08
N LEU A 232 -17.10 -8.41 -17.41
CA LEU A 232 -15.87 -8.73 -18.13
C LEU A 232 -15.05 -9.82 -17.44
N LEU A 233 -14.79 -9.69 -16.14
CA LEU A 233 -14.02 -10.68 -15.38
C LEU A 233 -14.77 -12.03 -15.32
N LYS A 234 -16.09 -11.99 -15.14
CA LYS A 234 -16.92 -13.19 -15.16
C LYS A 234 -16.85 -13.91 -16.50
N ASP A 235 -16.92 -13.18 -17.61
CA ASP A 235 -16.84 -13.74 -18.97
C ASP A 235 -15.48 -14.40 -19.23
N LEU A 236 -14.38 -13.76 -18.78
CA LEU A 236 -13.02 -14.31 -18.90
C LEU A 236 -12.86 -15.63 -18.16
N VAL A 237 -13.41 -15.73 -16.95
CA VAL A 237 -13.40 -16.98 -16.14
C VAL A 237 -14.35 -18.02 -16.74
N ALA A 238 -15.57 -17.64 -17.09
CA ALA A 238 -16.59 -18.55 -17.61
C ALA A 238 -16.18 -19.16 -18.96
N SER A 239 -15.48 -18.42 -19.80
CA SER A 239 -14.95 -18.91 -21.10
C SER A 239 -13.71 -19.79 -20.95
N GLY A 240 -13.13 -19.90 -19.75
CA GLY A 240 -11.86 -20.58 -19.50
C GLY A 240 -10.63 -19.80 -19.99
N ALA A 241 -10.79 -18.56 -20.45
CA ALA A 241 -9.66 -17.70 -20.81
C ALA A 241 -8.85 -17.26 -19.59
N ALA A 242 -9.51 -17.12 -18.44
CA ALA A 242 -8.86 -16.99 -17.14
C ALA A 242 -9.16 -18.25 -16.30
N PRO A 243 -8.20 -18.78 -15.51
CA PRO A 243 -8.46 -19.92 -14.64
C PRO A 243 -9.30 -19.50 -13.43
N LYS A 244 -9.99 -20.46 -12.79
CA LYS A 244 -10.76 -20.20 -11.56
C LYS A 244 -9.87 -19.84 -10.36
N ASP A 245 -8.62 -20.25 -10.42
CA ASP A 245 -7.60 -20.00 -9.39
C ASP A 245 -7.36 -18.50 -9.13
N VAL A 246 -7.74 -17.61 -10.07
CA VAL A 246 -7.70 -16.13 -9.88
C VAL A 246 -8.44 -15.68 -8.61
N LEU A 247 -9.39 -16.48 -8.11
CA LEU A 247 -10.15 -16.23 -6.89
C LEU A 247 -9.33 -16.42 -5.60
N SER A 248 -8.22 -17.13 -5.67
CA SER A 248 -7.34 -17.43 -4.54
C SER A 248 -5.89 -17.03 -4.77
N TRP A 249 -5.50 -16.79 -6.02
CA TRP A 249 -4.15 -16.34 -6.35
C TRP A 249 -3.86 -14.96 -5.77
N THR A 250 -2.61 -14.80 -5.32
CA THR A 250 -1.99 -13.52 -5.09
C THR A 250 -1.39 -12.98 -6.39
N GLN A 251 -1.01 -11.70 -6.39
CA GLN A 251 -0.28 -11.09 -7.52
C GLN A 251 1.06 -11.81 -7.80
N ALA A 252 1.71 -12.36 -6.77
CA ALA A 252 2.91 -13.17 -6.93
C ALA A 252 2.60 -14.48 -7.65
N ASN A 253 1.50 -15.16 -7.31
CA ASN A 253 1.11 -16.39 -8.03
C ASN A 253 0.81 -16.11 -9.51
N VAL A 254 0.14 -14.98 -9.80
CA VAL A 254 -0.12 -14.57 -11.19
C VAL A 254 1.19 -14.32 -11.96
N GLU A 255 2.17 -13.66 -11.31
CA GLU A 255 3.50 -13.45 -11.89
C GLU A 255 4.21 -14.77 -12.20
N GLU A 256 4.24 -15.71 -11.24
CA GLU A 256 4.83 -17.03 -11.42
C GLU A 256 4.24 -17.79 -12.62
N GLN A 257 2.90 -17.76 -12.77
CA GLN A 257 2.21 -18.39 -13.91
C GLN A 257 2.52 -17.70 -15.24
N PHE A 258 2.70 -16.39 -15.24
CA PHE A 258 3.10 -15.64 -16.43
C PHE A 258 4.56 -15.90 -16.79
N ALA A 259 5.47 -15.90 -15.82
CA ALA A 259 6.89 -16.16 -16.00
C ALA A 259 7.19 -17.57 -16.55
N ASN A 260 6.44 -18.59 -16.09
CA ASN A 260 6.60 -19.97 -16.58
C ASN A 260 5.87 -20.25 -17.90
N GLY A 261 5.16 -19.27 -18.47
CA GLY A 261 4.44 -19.39 -19.74
C GLY A 261 3.06 -20.05 -19.66
N SER A 262 2.51 -20.27 -18.47
CA SER A 262 1.13 -20.75 -18.28
C SER A 262 0.07 -19.69 -18.52
N LEU A 263 0.47 -18.41 -18.55
CA LEU A 263 -0.39 -17.28 -18.89
C LEU A 263 0.17 -16.51 -20.10
N ALA A 264 -0.68 -16.18 -21.06
CA ALA A 264 -0.31 -15.30 -22.18
C ALA A 264 -0.34 -13.80 -21.83
N MET A 265 -1.18 -13.43 -20.86
CA MET A 265 -1.29 -12.09 -20.30
C MET A 265 -1.44 -12.16 -18.77
N MET A 266 -1.00 -11.09 -18.10
CA MET A 266 -1.32 -10.87 -16.69
C MET A 266 -1.65 -9.40 -16.40
N VAL A 267 -2.54 -9.16 -15.45
CA VAL A 267 -2.71 -7.84 -14.85
C VAL A 267 -1.90 -7.80 -13.56
N ASN A 268 -0.88 -6.93 -13.54
CA ASN A 268 0.02 -6.84 -12.39
C ASN A 268 0.72 -5.47 -12.34
N GLY A 269 1.45 -5.21 -11.27
CA GLY A 269 2.17 -3.96 -11.08
C GLY A 269 3.66 -4.05 -11.38
N PRO A 270 4.36 -2.90 -11.35
CA PRO A 270 5.78 -2.81 -11.72
C PRO A 270 6.71 -3.50 -10.72
N TRP A 271 6.26 -3.78 -9.50
CA TRP A 271 7.01 -4.55 -8.50
C TRP A 271 7.31 -5.98 -8.92
N GLN A 272 6.67 -6.49 -9.97
CA GLN A 272 6.95 -7.82 -10.52
C GLN A 272 8.11 -7.83 -11.53
N LEU A 273 8.54 -6.67 -12.01
CA LEU A 273 9.64 -6.59 -12.98
C LEU A 273 10.94 -7.29 -12.50
N PRO A 274 11.37 -7.16 -11.23
CA PRO A 274 12.54 -7.88 -10.75
C PRO A 274 12.36 -9.40 -10.75
N GLN A 275 11.14 -9.88 -10.47
CA GLN A 275 10.84 -11.32 -10.45
C GLN A 275 10.86 -11.89 -11.87
N LEU A 276 10.26 -11.20 -12.83
CA LEU A 276 10.32 -11.57 -14.25
C LEU A 276 11.77 -11.60 -14.76
N GLN A 277 12.60 -10.62 -14.40
CA GLN A 277 14.02 -10.58 -14.73
C GLN A 277 14.77 -11.77 -14.11
N LYS A 278 14.52 -12.06 -12.83
CA LYS A 278 15.10 -13.22 -12.12
C LYS A 278 14.68 -14.56 -12.73
N ALA A 279 13.44 -14.67 -13.20
CA ALA A 279 12.95 -15.83 -13.94
C ALA A 279 13.52 -15.91 -15.37
N GLY A 280 14.32 -14.92 -15.82
CA GLY A 280 14.89 -14.88 -17.16
C GLY A 280 13.90 -14.53 -18.27
N MET A 281 12.70 -14.07 -17.91
CA MET A 281 11.68 -13.69 -18.88
C MET A 281 12.04 -12.36 -19.55
N LYS A 282 12.25 -12.38 -20.87
CA LYS A 282 12.62 -11.21 -21.68
C LYS A 282 11.54 -10.86 -22.72
N ASP A 283 10.75 -11.84 -23.09
CA ASP A 283 9.75 -11.72 -24.18
C ASP A 283 8.39 -11.25 -23.63
N PHE A 284 8.36 -10.06 -23.05
CA PHE A 284 7.11 -9.44 -22.63
C PHE A 284 7.04 -7.96 -22.99
N GLY A 285 5.83 -7.45 -23.05
CA GLY A 285 5.55 -6.02 -23.17
C GLY A 285 4.53 -5.59 -22.13
N VAL A 286 4.45 -4.29 -21.88
CA VAL A 286 3.54 -3.68 -20.90
C VAL A 286 2.69 -2.62 -21.60
N VAL A 287 1.38 -2.73 -21.48
CA VAL A 287 0.40 -1.75 -22.00
C VAL A 287 -0.58 -1.36 -20.89
N PRO A 288 -1.26 -0.21 -20.98
CA PRO A 288 -2.31 0.15 -20.03
C PRO A 288 -3.38 -0.93 -19.92
N VAL A 289 -4.03 -1.06 -18.75
CA VAL A 289 -5.20 -1.94 -18.61
C VAL A 289 -6.26 -1.53 -19.64
N PRO A 290 -6.80 -2.46 -20.44
CA PRO A 290 -7.80 -2.13 -21.44
C PRO A 290 -9.07 -1.48 -20.84
N ALA A 291 -9.67 -0.56 -21.59
CA ALA A 291 -10.91 0.13 -21.24
C ALA A 291 -12.07 -0.29 -22.18
N PRO A 292 -13.32 0.02 -21.87
CA PRO A 292 -14.41 -0.07 -22.85
C PRO A 292 -14.09 0.72 -24.13
N ALA A 293 -14.70 0.36 -25.25
CA ALA A 293 -14.55 1.12 -26.51
C ALA A 293 -14.95 2.59 -26.27
N GLY A 294 -14.07 3.52 -26.67
CA GLY A 294 -14.24 4.95 -26.42
C GLY A 294 -13.95 5.41 -24.97
N GLY A 295 -13.64 4.48 -24.07
CA GLY A 295 -13.24 4.78 -22.69
C GLY A 295 -11.75 5.09 -22.56
N THR A 296 -11.36 5.52 -21.37
CA THR A 296 -9.97 5.81 -21.02
C THR A 296 -9.47 4.80 -19.99
N SER A 297 -8.29 4.21 -20.27
CA SER A 297 -7.61 3.36 -19.27
C SER A 297 -7.36 4.15 -17.99
N SER A 298 -7.74 3.56 -16.88
CA SER A 298 -7.46 4.07 -15.55
C SER A 298 -7.18 2.90 -14.60
N SER A 299 -6.32 3.11 -13.63
CA SER A 299 -6.01 2.09 -12.62
C SER A 299 -6.16 2.69 -11.23
N ALA A 300 -6.29 1.85 -10.22
CA ALA A 300 -6.17 2.27 -8.83
C ALA A 300 -4.73 2.75 -8.56
N LEU A 301 -4.61 3.83 -7.81
CA LEU A 301 -3.33 4.31 -7.28
C LEU A 301 -2.97 3.49 -6.05
N GLY A 302 -1.84 2.81 -6.11
CA GLY A 302 -1.25 2.04 -5.02
C GLY A 302 0.04 2.67 -4.50
N GLY A 303 0.64 1.99 -3.54
CA GLY A 303 1.89 2.38 -2.89
C GLY A 303 1.67 2.95 -1.51
N GLU A 304 2.78 3.14 -0.82
CA GLU A 304 2.81 3.54 0.58
C GLU A 304 3.05 5.03 0.73
N VAL A 305 2.59 5.56 1.84
CA VAL A 305 2.80 6.95 2.25
C VAL A 305 3.55 7.01 3.57
N TRP A 306 4.48 7.93 3.68
CA TRP A 306 5.07 8.35 4.95
C TRP A 306 4.11 9.28 5.68
N ALA A 307 3.80 8.95 6.93
CA ALA A 307 3.01 9.77 7.82
C ALA A 307 3.73 9.96 9.16
N ALA A 308 3.41 11.06 9.86
CA ALA A 308 3.91 11.34 11.19
C ALA A 308 2.80 11.16 12.24
N GLY A 309 3.12 10.53 13.37
CA GLY A 309 2.24 10.52 14.54
C GLY A 309 2.06 11.92 15.14
N ASN A 310 0.87 12.22 15.64
CA ASN A 310 0.58 13.50 16.32
C ASN A 310 1.15 13.51 17.75
N ASN A 311 2.48 13.45 17.86
CA ASN A 311 3.24 13.27 19.10
C ASN A 311 3.95 14.58 19.53
N GLY A 312 3.30 15.73 19.38
CA GLY A 312 3.84 17.02 19.82
C GLY A 312 5.14 17.40 19.09
N ASP A 313 6.20 17.77 19.82
CA ASP A 313 7.48 18.20 19.21
C ASP A 313 8.14 17.14 18.32
N LYS A 314 7.91 15.85 18.59
CA LYS A 314 8.41 14.77 17.76
C LYS A 314 7.78 14.77 16.36
N ALA A 315 6.53 15.22 16.22
CA ALA A 315 5.85 15.30 14.92
C ALA A 315 6.59 16.22 13.94
N ARG A 316 7.13 17.36 14.42
CA ARG A 316 7.95 18.25 13.59
C ARG A 316 9.25 17.58 13.14
N LYS A 317 9.93 16.87 14.03
CA LYS A 317 11.14 16.12 13.70
C LYS A 317 10.84 14.95 12.75
N ALA A 318 9.71 14.27 12.92
CA ALA A 318 9.25 13.26 11.97
C ALA A 318 8.99 13.85 10.56
N ALA A 319 8.38 15.04 10.48
CA ALA A 319 8.19 15.73 9.20
C ALA A 319 9.52 16.10 8.52
N GLU A 320 10.58 16.46 9.27
CA GLU A 320 11.93 16.70 8.73
C GLU A 320 12.52 15.41 8.13
N VAL A 321 12.34 14.25 8.80
CA VAL A 321 12.75 12.95 8.28
C VAL A 321 11.96 12.61 7.01
N ILE A 322 10.63 12.77 7.04
CA ILE A 322 9.77 12.51 5.88
C ILE A 322 10.19 13.36 4.68
N ARG A 323 10.45 14.65 4.88
CA ARG A 323 10.94 15.55 3.81
C ARG A 323 12.21 15.00 3.13
N CYS A 324 13.13 14.45 3.92
CA CYS A 324 14.32 13.79 3.37
C CYS A 324 13.96 12.50 2.63
N MET A 325 13.08 11.66 3.18
CA MET A 325 12.69 10.37 2.58
C MET A 325 12.00 10.53 1.22
N VAL A 326 11.25 11.62 1.02
CA VAL A 326 10.53 11.90 -0.24
C VAL A 326 11.27 12.87 -1.16
N ALA A 327 12.44 13.37 -0.78
CA ALA A 327 13.26 14.20 -1.66
C ALA A 327 13.64 13.44 -2.94
N LYS A 328 13.82 14.15 -4.06
CA LYS A 328 14.04 13.58 -5.40
C LYS A 328 14.99 12.39 -5.43
N ASP A 329 16.19 12.54 -4.86
CA ASP A 329 17.22 11.48 -4.90
C ASP A 329 16.79 10.22 -4.13
N ASN A 330 16.14 10.40 -2.97
CA ASN A 330 15.63 9.29 -2.16
C ASN A 330 14.39 8.66 -2.79
N SER A 331 13.52 9.46 -3.41
CA SER A 331 12.37 8.98 -4.20
C SER A 331 12.84 8.15 -5.41
N LEU A 332 13.87 8.60 -6.12
CA LEU A 332 14.49 7.84 -7.21
C LEU A 332 15.16 6.55 -6.71
N ALA A 333 15.87 6.61 -5.57
CA ALA A 333 16.45 5.42 -4.95
C ALA A 333 15.36 4.41 -4.53
N TRP A 334 14.27 4.88 -3.94
CA TRP A 334 13.10 4.07 -3.65
C TRP A 334 12.52 3.41 -4.90
N ALA A 335 12.33 4.19 -5.97
CA ALA A 335 11.83 3.69 -7.24
C ALA A 335 12.70 2.59 -7.85
N LYS A 336 14.02 2.71 -7.76
CA LYS A 336 14.98 1.68 -8.22
C LYS A 336 14.89 0.38 -7.42
N LEU A 337 14.48 0.44 -6.14
CA LEU A 337 14.30 -0.74 -5.29
C LEU A 337 12.96 -1.42 -5.50
N THR A 338 11.90 -0.63 -5.73
CA THR A 338 10.52 -1.09 -5.78
C THR A 338 9.97 -1.24 -7.18
N ASN A 339 10.61 -0.60 -8.18
CA ASN A 339 10.06 -0.30 -9.49
C ASN A 339 8.74 0.50 -9.42
N TYR A 340 8.57 1.33 -8.39
CA TYR A 340 7.46 2.28 -8.33
C TYR A 340 7.77 3.52 -9.16
N VAL A 341 6.74 4.24 -9.54
CA VAL A 341 6.88 5.55 -10.17
C VAL A 341 7.20 6.57 -9.07
N PRO A 342 8.31 7.31 -9.15
CA PRO A 342 8.59 8.40 -8.22
C PRO A 342 7.41 9.37 -8.13
N SER A 343 7.13 9.89 -6.95
CA SER A 343 6.10 10.91 -6.78
C SER A 343 6.49 12.26 -7.37
N ASP A 344 7.79 12.53 -7.47
CA ASP A 344 8.35 13.69 -8.17
C ASP A 344 8.32 13.46 -9.69
N GLU A 345 7.69 14.38 -10.44
CA GLU A 345 7.50 14.26 -11.88
C GLU A 345 8.81 14.22 -12.66
N SER A 346 9.84 14.96 -12.20
CA SER A 346 11.14 14.99 -12.86
C SER A 346 11.94 13.69 -12.64
N ALA A 347 11.84 13.10 -11.44
CA ALA A 347 12.42 11.79 -11.15
C ALA A 347 11.70 10.67 -11.91
N ALA A 348 10.38 10.76 -12.08
CA ALA A 348 9.61 9.82 -12.88
C ALA A 348 10.03 9.84 -14.36
N ALA A 349 10.23 11.03 -14.94
CA ALA A 349 10.73 11.18 -16.31
C ALA A 349 12.13 10.58 -16.48
N GLU A 350 13.02 10.77 -15.49
CA GLU A 350 14.36 10.17 -15.46
C GLU A 350 14.27 8.63 -15.42
N LEU A 351 13.40 8.07 -14.58
CA LEU A 351 13.19 6.62 -14.51
C LEU A 351 12.70 6.04 -15.83
N ALA A 352 11.70 6.67 -16.47
CA ALA A 352 11.16 6.22 -17.75
C ALA A 352 12.20 6.24 -18.90
N SER A 353 13.20 7.11 -18.80
CA SER A 353 14.29 7.20 -19.76
C SER A 353 15.32 6.08 -19.57
N SER A 354 15.56 5.65 -18.32
CA SER A 354 16.56 4.65 -17.96
C SER A 354 16.01 3.22 -17.91
N VAL A 355 14.70 3.03 -17.65
CA VAL A 355 14.02 1.72 -17.54
C VAL A 355 12.84 1.67 -18.50
N PRO A 356 13.01 1.10 -19.72
CA PRO A 356 11.97 1.10 -20.76
C PRO A 356 10.64 0.50 -20.32
N GLU A 357 10.64 -0.52 -19.47
CA GLU A 357 9.46 -1.20 -18.93
C GLU A 357 8.61 -0.28 -18.05
N MET A 358 9.22 0.76 -17.48
CA MET A 358 8.51 1.76 -16.66
C MET A 358 7.76 2.82 -17.47
N LYS A 359 8.01 2.95 -18.77
CA LYS A 359 7.38 3.98 -19.63
C LYS A 359 5.86 3.99 -19.56
N THR A 360 5.24 2.81 -19.59
CA THR A 360 3.77 2.71 -19.51
C THR A 360 3.26 3.22 -18.17
N PHE A 361 3.90 2.81 -17.07
CA PHE A 361 3.50 3.21 -15.72
C PHE A 361 3.66 4.72 -15.53
N VAL A 362 4.81 5.29 -15.88
CA VAL A 362 5.04 6.74 -15.78
C VAL A 362 4.05 7.53 -16.64
N LYS A 363 3.78 7.07 -17.86
CA LYS A 363 2.82 7.74 -18.77
C LYS A 363 1.40 7.80 -18.20
N THR A 364 0.97 6.77 -17.47
CA THR A 364 -0.42 6.63 -17.02
C THR A 364 -0.65 6.98 -15.55
N ILE A 365 0.42 7.18 -14.77
CA ILE A 365 0.28 7.41 -13.31
C ILE A 365 -0.56 8.64 -12.98
N GLY A 366 -0.45 9.72 -13.74
CA GLY A 366 -1.23 10.94 -13.53
C GLY A 366 -2.74 10.76 -13.70
N SER A 367 -3.20 9.68 -14.38
CA SER A 367 -4.61 9.32 -14.52
C SER A 367 -5.08 8.24 -13.54
N ALA A 368 -4.18 7.69 -12.74
CA ALA A 368 -4.54 6.72 -11.71
C ALA A 368 -5.45 7.35 -10.64
N LYS A 369 -6.44 6.58 -10.20
CA LYS A 369 -7.45 7.03 -9.23
C LYS A 369 -7.05 6.68 -7.81
N GLY A 370 -6.99 7.68 -6.94
CA GLY A 370 -6.82 7.45 -5.51
C GLY A 370 -7.99 6.64 -4.95
N ARG A 371 -7.70 5.52 -4.32
CA ARG A 371 -8.72 4.60 -3.77
C ARG A 371 -9.63 5.30 -2.76
N THR A 372 -9.11 6.21 -1.96
CA THR A 372 -9.87 6.96 -0.95
C THR A 372 -10.41 8.31 -1.44
N ALA A 373 -10.13 8.72 -2.68
CA ALA A 373 -10.45 10.06 -3.17
C ALA A 373 -11.96 10.40 -3.11
N GLU A 374 -12.82 9.41 -3.31
CA GLU A 374 -14.29 9.59 -3.31
C GLU A 374 -14.93 9.33 -1.96
N LEU A 375 -14.36 8.44 -1.13
CA LEU A 375 -14.99 7.86 0.07
C LEU A 375 -14.25 8.24 1.36
N GLY A 376 -13.02 8.73 1.27
CA GLY A 376 -12.25 9.07 2.45
C GLY A 376 -12.04 7.86 3.36
N ALA A 377 -12.30 8.09 4.64
CA ALA A 377 -12.17 7.07 5.69
C ALA A 377 -13.17 5.88 5.56
N ASP A 378 -14.21 6.02 4.75
CA ASP A 378 -15.19 4.95 4.52
C ASP A 378 -14.72 3.92 3.48
N TYR A 379 -13.65 4.21 2.72
CA TYR A 379 -13.15 3.32 1.66
C TYR A 379 -13.01 1.85 2.08
N PRO A 380 -12.43 1.48 3.25
CA PRO A 380 -12.25 0.08 3.61
C PRO A 380 -13.55 -0.73 3.63
N LYS A 381 -14.67 -0.10 3.98
CA LYS A 381 -15.99 -0.73 3.99
C LYS A 381 -16.50 -1.02 2.57
N TYR A 382 -16.28 -0.08 1.65
CA TYR A 382 -16.61 -0.25 0.24
C TYR A 382 -15.71 -1.27 -0.44
N SER A 383 -14.42 -1.28 -0.14
CA SER A 383 -13.47 -2.27 -0.62
C SER A 383 -13.89 -3.68 -0.20
N GLN A 384 -14.25 -3.87 1.08
CA GLN A 384 -14.74 -5.15 1.57
C GLN A 384 -16.00 -5.63 0.83
N ALA A 385 -16.95 -4.74 0.62
CA ALA A 385 -18.17 -5.06 -0.13
C ALA A 385 -17.85 -5.43 -1.59
N MET A 386 -16.88 -4.75 -2.20
CA MET A 386 -16.44 -4.96 -3.58
C MET A 386 -15.81 -6.34 -3.77
N TRP A 387 -14.79 -6.73 -2.98
CA TRP A 387 -14.19 -8.06 -3.15
C TRP A 387 -15.19 -9.18 -2.86
N THR A 388 -16.12 -8.97 -1.91
CA THR A 388 -17.21 -9.93 -1.64
C THR A 388 -18.09 -10.11 -2.87
N ALA A 389 -18.46 -9.01 -3.55
CA ALA A 389 -19.23 -9.07 -4.80
C ALA A 389 -18.47 -9.77 -5.93
N VAL A 390 -17.18 -9.49 -6.08
CA VAL A 390 -16.31 -10.15 -7.08
C VAL A 390 -16.29 -11.66 -6.82
N GLN A 391 -16.03 -12.09 -5.59
CA GLN A 391 -16.04 -13.49 -5.21
C GLN A 391 -17.39 -14.15 -5.51
N ALA A 392 -18.50 -13.52 -5.12
CA ALA A 392 -19.83 -14.05 -5.35
C ALA A 392 -20.16 -14.18 -6.85
N ALA A 393 -19.80 -13.20 -7.67
CA ALA A 393 -20.07 -13.24 -9.09
C ALA A 393 -19.26 -14.30 -9.85
N LEU A 394 -18.00 -14.51 -9.46
CA LEU A 394 -17.09 -15.41 -10.17
C LEU A 394 -17.17 -16.87 -9.66
N SER A 395 -17.48 -17.10 -8.37
CA SER A 395 -17.51 -18.46 -7.80
C SER A 395 -18.91 -19.09 -7.74
N SER A 396 -19.94 -18.31 -7.34
CA SER A 396 -21.26 -18.86 -7.03
C SER A 396 -22.28 -18.73 -8.17
N GLY A 397 -21.89 -18.17 -9.31
CA GLY A 397 -22.80 -17.95 -10.43
C GLY A 397 -23.76 -16.77 -10.26
N LYS A 398 -23.67 -16.01 -9.15
CA LYS A 398 -24.47 -14.80 -8.92
C LYS A 398 -24.27 -13.81 -10.08
N SER A 399 -25.33 -13.12 -10.53
CA SER A 399 -25.14 -12.11 -11.58
C SER A 399 -24.33 -10.93 -11.06
N PRO A 400 -23.45 -10.30 -11.86
CA PRO A 400 -22.71 -9.10 -11.46
C PRO A 400 -23.59 -7.99 -10.91
N ALA A 401 -24.76 -7.76 -11.53
CA ALA A 401 -25.72 -6.76 -11.07
C ALA A 401 -26.23 -7.08 -9.65
N ALA A 402 -26.66 -8.33 -9.39
CA ALA A 402 -27.13 -8.72 -8.05
C ALA A 402 -26.01 -8.66 -6.99
N ALA A 403 -24.79 -9.07 -7.36
CA ALA A 403 -23.65 -9.03 -6.45
C ALA A 403 -23.28 -7.58 -6.07
N LEU A 404 -23.23 -6.67 -7.04
CA LEU A 404 -22.89 -5.26 -6.80
C LEU A 404 -24.01 -4.47 -6.13
N THR A 405 -25.29 -4.80 -6.39
CA THR A 405 -26.41 -4.21 -5.63
C THR A 405 -26.35 -4.57 -4.15
N GLU A 406 -26.00 -5.81 -3.84
CA GLU A 406 -25.80 -6.22 -2.43
C GLU A 406 -24.58 -5.52 -1.83
N ALA A 407 -23.46 -5.44 -2.56
CA ALA A 407 -22.28 -4.71 -2.12
C ALA A 407 -22.59 -3.23 -1.82
N GLN A 408 -23.33 -2.56 -2.71
CA GLN A 408 -23.75 -1.17 -2.47
C GLN A 408 -24.55 -1.03 -1.19
N ARG A 409 -25.52 -1.94 -0.96
CA ARG A 409 -26.34 -1.94 0.26
C ARG A 409 -25.49 -2.16 1.51
N GLU A 410 -24.56 -3.11 1.48
CA GLU A 410 -23.68 -3.40 2.62
C GLU A 410 -22.72 -2.23 2.91
N ALA A 411 -22.17 -1.61 1.87
CA ALA A 411 -21.24 -0.47 1.99
C ALA A 411 -21.92 0.80 2.54
N THR A 412 -23.24 0.96 2.35
CA THR A 412 -23.98 2.16 2.79
C THR A 412 -24.73 1.99 4.13
N ARG A 413 -24.66 0.82 4.75
CA ARG A 413 -25.16 0.59 6.11
C ARG A 413 -24.19 1.11 7.16
#